data_4c98856c9f7abef60e0eea5514a8468c
#
_entry.id   4c98856c9f7abef60e0eea5514a8468c
#
_cell.length_a   1.000
_cell.length_b   1.000
_cell.length_c   1.000
_cell.angle_alpha   90.00
_cell.angle_beta   90.00
_cell.angle_gamma   90.00
#
_symmetry.space_group_name_H-M   'P 1'
#
loop_
_entity.id
_entity.type
_entity.pdbx_description
1 polymer ?
#
loop_
_entity_poly.entity_id
_entity_poly.type
_entity_poly.pdbx_seq_one_letter_code
_entity_poly.pdbx_strand_id
1 'polypeptide(L)'
;MKHIILTGGGTAGHVTPNIALIPALQEKGYKISYIGSYNGIEKQLIEELGIPYYGIASGKLRRYFDLKNFSDPFRVIKGYFQAKSLMKKLKPDVVFSKGGFVTVPVVIAAGKRHIPAIIHESDMTPGLANKLCLSSATKVCCNFPETVNNLPKDKAVLTGTPIRQELLHGNKEHARAYCGFTSDKPVLLVIGGSLGAASVNENVRKILPELLKEFQVIHICGKGKTDESIQLTGYAQYEYVQEQLPDMFALADVVISRAGANAICELAALSKPNLLIPLSAKASRGDQILNARSFERQGYSMVLEEEEITEASLLEAIRKLYQERNKYIAAMSAGKNLNSIQHIVNLIEECIHS
;
A
#
# COMPACT_ATOMS: atom_id res chain seq x y z
N MET A 1 -25.07 -15.95 9.75
CA MET A 1 -23.64 -15.56 9.64
C MET A 1 -23.53 -14.62 8.47
N LYS A 2 -23.07 -13.38 8.68
CA LYS A 2 -22.87 -12.40 7.60
C LYS A 2 -21.76 -12.89 6.65
N HIS A 3 -21.94 -12.64 5.36
CA HIS A 3 -20.98 -13.06 4.33
C HIS A 3 -20.43 -11.87 3.56
N ILE A 4 -19.14 -11.66 3.60
CA ILE A 4 -18.45 -10.62 2.85
C ILE A 4 -17.65 -11.21 1.70
N ILE A 5 -17.71 -10.56 0.54
CA ILE A 5 -16.76 -10.81 -0.54
C ILE A 5 -15.71 -9.71 -0.53
N LEU A 6 -14.45 -10.10 -0.40
CA LEU A 6 -13.29 -9.23 -0.65
C LEU A 6 -12.86 -9.36 -2.10
N THR A 7 -12.43 -8.26 -2.70
CA THR A 7 -11.89 -8.26 -4.07
C THR A 7 -10.78 -7.22 -4.22
N GLY A 8 -9.79 -7.55 -4.99
CA GLY A 8 -8.62 -6.72 -5.27
C GLY A 8 -7.62 -7.53 -6.07
N GLY A 9 -6.76 -6.92 -6.86
CA GLY A 9 -5.77 -7.70 -7.58
C GLY A 9 -4.93 -6.91 -8.58
N GLY A 10 -4.06 -7.64 -9.24
CA GLY A 10 -3.11 -7.11 -10.20
C GLY A 10 -1.79 -6.67 -9.58
N THR A 11 -1.76 -6.25 -8.33
CA THR A 11 -0.54 -5.92 -7.56
C THR A 11 -0.74 -6.29 -6.08
N ALA A 12 0.35 -6.53 -5.35
CA ALA A 12 0.30 -6.79 -3.91
C ALA A 12 -0.37 -5.63 -3.14
N GLY A 13 -0.20 -4.39 -3.58
CA GLY A 13 -0.83 -3.21 -2.97
C GLY A 13 -2.36 -3.21 -2.98
N HIS A 14 -3.00 -3.96 -3.89
CA HIS A 14 -4.46 -4.15 -3.88
C HIS A 14 -4.90 -5.38 -3.08
N VAL A 15 -3.99 -6.20 -2.60
CA VAL A 15 -4.28 -7.45 -1.87
C VAL A 15 -3.98 -7.32 -0.39
N THR A 16 -2.79 -6.83 -0.06
CA THR A 16 -2.29 -6.72 1.32
C THR A 16 -3.26 -6.01 2.27
N PRO A 17 -3.91 -4.87 1.89
CA PRO A 17 -4.87 -4.24 2.79
C PRO A 17 -6.17 -5.05 2.98
N ASN A 18 -6.57 -5.87 1.99
CA ASN A 18 -7.66 -6.82 2.18
C ASN A 18 -7.26 -7.90 3.20
N ILE A 19 -6.02 -8.40 3.10
CA ILE A 19 -5.48 -9.37 4.07
C ILE A 19 -5.49 -8.77 5.49
N ALA A 20 -5.09 -7.51 5.64
CA ALA A 20 -5.10 -6.82 6.93
C ALA A 20 -6.50 -6.68 7.57
N LEU A 21 -7.58 -6.72 6.77
CA LEU A 21 -8.96 -6.69 7.27
C LEU A 21 -9.46 -8.06 7.73
N ILE A 22 -8.89 -9.16 7.23
CA ILE A 22 -9.40 -10.52 7.45
C ILE A 22 -9.53 -10.85 8.93
N PRO A 23 -8.51 -10.66 9.81
CA PRO A 23 -8.63 -10.99 11.22
C PRO A 23 -9.80 -10.29 11.91
N ALA A 24 -9.96 -8.98 11.70
CA ALA A 24 -11.03 -8.20 12.31
C ALA A 24 -12.42 -8.62 11.80
N LEU A 25 -12.54 -9.00 10.53
CA LEU A 25 -13.78 -9.53 9.97
C LEU A 25 -14.11 -10.92 10.52
N GLN A 26 -13.11 -11.79 10.71
CA GLN A 26 -13.28 -13.11 11.32
C GLN A 26 -13.71 -13.00 12.79
N GLU A 27 -13.11 -12.08 13.55
CA GLU A 27 -13.50 -11.79 14.93
C GLU A 27 -14.97 -11.33 15.04
N LYS A 28 -15.46 -10.58 14.05
CA LYS A 28 -16.87 -10.18 13.92
C LYS A 28 -17.79 -11.30 13.42
N GLY A 29 -17.25 -12.51 13.19
CA GLY A 29 -18.02 -13.68 12.75
C GLY A 29 -18.43 -13.65 11.26
N TYR A 30 -17.70 -12.91 10.41
CA TYR A 30 -17.96 -12.93 8.97
C TYR A 30 -17.48 -14.23 8.32
N LYS A 31 -18.31 -14.79 7.45
CA LYS A 31 -17.84 -15.68 6.41
C LYS A 31 -17.17 -14.83 5.34
N ILE A 32 -15.96 -15.18 4.94
CA ILE A 32 -15.17 -14.42 3.96
C ILE A 32 -14.98 -15.27 2.70
N SER A 33 -15.16 -14.66 1.54
CA SER A 33 -14.79 -15.21 0.24
C SER A 33 -14.03 -14.16 -0.55
N TYR A 34 -13.14 -14.58 -1.44
CA TYR A 34 -12.38 -13.67 -2.27
C TYR A 34 -12.67 -13.88 -3.75
N ILE A 35 -12.89 -12.80 -4.50
CA ILE A 35 -13.00 -12.83 -5.97
C ILE A 35 -11.80 -12.07 -6.54
N GLY A 36 -11.03 -12.73 -7.39
CA GLY A 36 -9.86 -12.17 -8.06
C GLY A 36 -9.67 -12.73 -9.47
N SER A 37 -8.52 -12.46 -10.09
CA SER A 37 -8.21 -12.99 -11.41
C SER A 37 -7.76 -14.47 -11.35
N TYR A 38 -7.81 -15.18 -12.49
CA TYR A 38 -7.40 -16.59 -12.51
C TYR A 38 -5.94 -16.83 -12.10
N ASN A 39 -5.04 -15.93 -12.50
CA ASN A 39 -3.58 -16.11 -12.40
C ASN A 39 -2.88 -14.86 -11.80
N GLY A 40 -3.57 -14.06 -10.98
CA GLY A 40 -2.97 -12.92 -10.31
C GLY A 40 -2.23 -13.33 -9.04
N ILE A 41 -1.35 -12.46 -8.54
CA ILE A 41 -0.64 -12.63 -7.26
C ILE A 41 -1.63 -12.81 -6.10
N GLU A 42 -2.81 -12.21 -6.20
CA GLU A 42 -3.88 -12.30 -5.21
C GLU A 42 -4.31 -13.75 -4.97
N LYS A 43 -4.28 -14.61 -5.98
CA LYS A 43 -4.70 -15.99 -5.84
C LYS A 43 -3.84 -16.73 -4.82
N GLN A 44 -2.53 -16.71 -5.02
CA GLN A 44 -1.59 -17.39 -4.12
C GLN A 44 -1.72 -16.84 -2.70
N LEU A 45 -1.66 -15.51 -2.52
CA LEU A 45 -1.69 -14.87 -1.21
C LEU A 45 -2.97 -15.18 -0.41
N ILE A 46 -4.10 -15.33 -1.08
CA ILE A 46 -5.39 -15.59 -0.42
C ILE A 46 -5.59 -17.10 -0.15
N GLU A 47 -5.16 -17.97 -1.07
CA GLU A 47 -5.25 -19.42 -0.89
C GLU A 47 -4.35 -19.90 0.27
N GLU A 48 -3.18 -19.29 0.47
CA GLU A 48 -2.28 -19.54 1.60
C GLU A 48 -2.95 -19.24 2.96
N LEU A 49 -3.92 -18.33 3.01
CA LEU A 49 -4.70 -18.01 4.21
C LEU A 49 -5.93 -18.90 4.41
N GLY A 50 -6.15 -19.91 3.53
CA GLY A 50 -7.30 -20.79 3.60
C GLY A 50 -8.65 -20.13 3.27
N ILE A 51 -8.65 -18.92 2.67
CA ILE A 51 -9.87 -18.19 2.29
C ILE A 51 -10.37 -18.74 0.93
N PRO A 52 -11.68 -19.09 0.81
CA PRO A 52 -12.25 -19.52 -0.46
C PRO A 52 -12.05 -18.50 -1.57
N TYR A 53 -11.33 -18.89 -2.63
CA TYR A 53 -11.00 -18.05 -3.77
C TYR A 53 -11.80 -18.42 -5.01
N TYR A 54 -12.29 -17.41 -5.72
CA TYR A 54 -13.04 -17.55 -6.97
C TYR A 54 -12.40 -16.70 -8.07
N GLY A 55 -11.81 -17.36 -9.06
CA GLY A 55 -11.21 -16.69 -10.21
C GLY A 55 -12.27 -16.25 -11.24
N ILE A 56 -12.14 -15.05 -11.76
CA ILE A 56 -12.95 -14.56 -12.87
C ILE A 56 -12.06 -14.02 -14.00
N ALA A 57 -12.63 -13.90 -15.20
CA ALA A 57 -11.98 -13.24 -16.31
C ALA A 57 -11.83 -11.74 -15.99
N SER A 58 -10.63 -11.20 -16.20
CA SER A 58 -10.33 -9.78 -16.04
C SER A 58 -9.58 -9.27 -17.26
N GLY A 59 -9.90 -8.06 -17.72
CA GLY A 59 -9.14 -7.33 -18.73
C GLY A 59 -8.26 -6.28 -18.04
N LYS A 60 -7.11 -5.95 -18.65
CA LYS A 60 -6.32 -4.77 -18.28
C LYS A 60 -6.54 -3.73 -19.36
N LEU A 61 -7.23 -2.63 -19.06
CA LEU A 61 -7.24 -1.48 -19.96
C LEU A 61 -5.84 -0.86 -19.97
N ARG A 62 -5.03 -1.27 -20.95
CA ARG A 62 -3.69 -0.74 -21.17
C ARG A 62 -3.77 0.58 -21.91
N ARG A 63 -2.99 1.55 -21.49
CA ARG A 63 -2.99 2.90 -22.09
C ARG A 63 -2.18 3.00 -23.38
N TYR A 64 -1.37 1.98 -23.72
CA TYR A 64 -0.62 1.89 -24.97
C TYR A 64 -1.30 0.91 -25.90
N PHE A 65 -1.05 1.06 -27.20
CA PHE A 65 -1.59 0.20 -28.22
C PHE A 65 -1.04 -1.23 -28.05
N ASP A 66 -1.91 -2.16 -27.64
CA ASP A 66 -1.64 -3.58 -27.49
C ASP A 66 -2.81 -4.33 -28.13
N LEU A 67 -2.53 -5.32 -28.97
CA LEU A 67 -3.56 -6.16 -29.60
C LEU A 67 -4.51 -6.81 -28.57
N LYS A 68 -4.04 -7.00 -27.35
CA LYS A 68 -4.87 -7.47 -26.24
C LYS A 68 -5.95 -6.47 -25.81
N ASN A 69 -5.83 -5.19 -26.14
CA ASN A 69 -6.86 -4.20 -25.88
C ASN A 69 -8.17 -4.50 -26.61
N PHE A 70 -8.12 -5.24 -27.73
CA PHE A 70 -9.33 -5.68 -28.45
C PHE A 70 -10.05 -6.85 -27.76
N SER A 71 -9.32 -7.71 -27.03
CA SER A 71 -9.90 -8.84 -26.28
C SER A 71 -10.33 -8.48 -24.85
N ASP A 72 -9.76 -7.41 -24.29
CA ASP A 72 -9.99 -7.02 -22.90
C ASP A 72 -11.45 -6.59 -22.60
N PRO A 73 -12.19 -5.87 -23.48
CA PRO A 73 -13.61 -5.60 -23.27
C PRO A 73 -14.45 -6.87 -23.15
N PHE A 74 -14.21 -7.87 -24.02
CA PHE A 74 -14.91 -9.16 -23.97
C PHE A 74 -14.59 -9.93 -22.68
N ARG A 75 -13.34 -9.84 -22.19
CA ARG A 75 -12.94 -10.42 -20.91
C ARG A 75 -13.65 -9.74 -19.73
N VAL A 76 -13.80 -8.43 -19.74
CA VAL A 76 -14.53 -7.68 -18.72
C VAL A 76 -16.01 -8.08 -18.73
N ILE A 77 -16.65 -8.20 -19.90
CA ILE A 77 -18.03 -8.66 -20.04
C ILE A 77 -18.18 -10.10 -19.51
N LYS A 78 -17.28 -11.02 -19.90
CA LYS A 78 -17.26 -12.39 -19.37
C LYS A 78 -17.10 -12.38 -17.85
N GLY A 79 -16.17 -11.59 -17.31
CA GLY A 79 -15.95 -11.41 -15.88
C GLY A 79 -17.20 -10.91 -15.15
N TYR A 80 -17.96 -9.99 -15.76
CA TYR A 80 -19.22 -9.49 -15.21
C TYR A 80 -20.25 -10.61 -15.05
N PHE A 81 -20.47 -11.43 -16.09
CA PHE A 81 -21.43 -12.54 -16.00
C PHE A 81 -20.98 -13.61 -14.99
N GLN A 82 -19.66 -13.87 -14.88
CA GLN A 82 -19.11 -14.74 -13.86
C GLN A 82 -19.33 -14.19 -12.44
N ALA A 83 -19.01 -12.90 -12.23
CA ALA A 83 -19.24 -12.23 -10.95
C ALA A 83 -20.73 -12.24 -10.59
N LYS A 84 -21.62 -11.95 -11.55
CA LYS A 84 -23.09 -12.00 -11.36
C LYS A 84 -23.58 -13.40 -10.94
N SER A 85 -23.01 -14.46 -11.54
CA SER A 85 -23.30 -15.86 -11.16
C SER A 85 -22.81 -16.15 -9.74
N LEU A 86 -21.59 -15.70 -9.39
CA LEU A 86 -21.02 -15.86 -8.05
C LEU A 86 -21.85 -15.13 -6.99
N MET A 87 -22.28 -13.90 -7.25
CA MET A 87 -23.18 -13.16 -6.35
C MET A 87 -24.50 -13.93 -6.10
N LYS A 88 -25.07 -14.57 -7.15
CA LYS A 88 -26.27 -15.40 -7.01
C LYS A 88 -26.00 -16.65 -6.16
N LYS A 89 -24.85 -17.30 -6.36
CA LYS A 89 -24.47 -18.53 -5.66
C LYS A 89 -24.09 -18.27 -4.20
N LEU A 90 -23.28 -17.27 -3.97
CA LEU A 90 -22.67 -16.99 -2.66
C LEU A 90 -23.57 -16.16 -1.75
N LYS A 91 -24.46 -15.35 -2.33
CA LYS A 91 -25.42 -14.46 -1.62
C LYS A 91 -24.72 -13.65 -0.53
N PRO A 92 -23.71 -12.83 -0.86
CA PRO A 92 -23.02 -12.02 0.13
C PRO A 92 -23.91 -10.88 0.61
N ASP A 93 -23.70 -10.47 1.85
CA ASP A 93 -24.35 -9.30 2.45
C ASP A 93 -23.66 -7.99 2.02
N VAL A 94 -22.38 -8.05 1.69
CA VAL A 94 -21.56 -6.89 1.30
C VAL A 94 -20.37 -7.31 0.44
N VAL A 95 -19.91 -6.37 -0.39
CA VAL A 95 -18.65 -6.48 -1.16
C VAL A 95 -17.71 -5.36 -0.74
N PHE A 96 -16.46 -5.70 -0.45
CA PHE A 96 -15.38 -4.73 -0.23
C PHE A 96 -14.32 -4.87 -1.31
N SER A 97 -13.99 -3.76 -1.98
CA SER A 97 -13.06 -3.72 -3.10
C SER A 97 -11.86 -2.81 -2.80
N LYS A 98 -10.66 -3.35 -2.87
CA LYS A 98 -9.41 -2.58 -2.74
C LYS A 98 -8.91 -2.02 -4.08
N GLY A 99 -9.61 -2.30 -5.16
CA GLY A 99 -9.26 -1.80 -6.48
C GLY A 99 -8.49 -2.81 -7.36
N GLY A 100 -8.06 -2.32 -8.52
CA GLY A 100 -7.55 -3.15 -9.61
C GLY A 100 -8.65 -3.53 -10.62
N PHE A 101 -8.28 -3.79 -11.87
CA PHE A 101 -9.28 -4.00 -12.94
C PHE A 101 -10.18 -5.21 -12.75
N VAL A 102 -9.73 -6.22 -12.00
CA VAL A 102 -10.56 -7.40 -11.68
C VAL A 102 -11.77 -7.05 -10.81
N THR A 103 -11.71 -5.95 -10.07
CA THR A 103 -12.80 -5.56 -9.18
C THR A 103 -13.98 -4.89 -9.90
N VAL A 104 -13.74 -4.30 -11.08
CA VAL A 104 -14.77 -3.59 -11.84
C VAL A 104 -16.00 -4.47 -12.11
N PRO A 105 -15.87 -5.66 -12.72
CA PRO A 105 -17.03 -6.54 -12.92
C PRO A 105 -17.68 -7.00 -11.61
N VAL A 106 -16.92 -7.14 -10.54
CA VAL A 106 -17.43 -7.57 -9.22
C VAL A 106 -18.32 -6.49 -8.59
N VAL A 107 -17.82 -5.24 -8.53
CA VAL A 107 -18.54 -4.11 -7.94
C VAL A 107 -19.80 -3.78 -8.76
N ILE A 108 -19.70 -3.78 -10.10
CA ILE A 108 -20.87 -3.55 -10.95
C ILE A 108 -21.92 -4.66 -10.78
N ALA A 109 -21.48 -5.94 -10.68
CA ALA A 109 -22.42 -7.04 -10.46
C ALA A 109 -23.11 -6.96 -9.08
N ALA A 110 -22.42 -6.53 -8.04
CA ALA A 110 -22.98 -6.27 -6.72
C ALA A 110 -24.02 -5.17 -6.76
N GLY A 111 -23.70 -3.99 -7.34
CA GLY A 111 -24.62 -2.87 -7.45
C GLY A 111 -25.90 -3.21 -8.23
N LYS A 112 -25.78 -3.98 -9.34
CA LYS A 112 -26.94 -4.47 -10.12
C LYS A 112 -27.82 -5.47 -9.38
N ARG A 113 -27.37 -5.99 -8.27
CA ARG A 113 -28.11 -6.90 -7.39
C ARG A 113 -28.49 -6.26 -6.05
N HIS A 114 -28.31 -4.95 -5.92
CA HIS A 114 -28.57 -4.20 -4.70
C HIS A 114 -27.78 -4.74 -3.48
N ILE A 115 -26.60 -5.34 -3.71
CA ILE A 115 -25.67 -5.74 -2.66
C ILE A 115 -24.78 -4.53 -2.39
N PRO A 116 -24.69 -4.03 -1.14
CA PRO A 116 -23.81 -2.94 -0.79
C PRO A 116 -22.36 -3.21 -1.24
N ALA A 117 -21.76 -2.25 -1.93
CA ALA A 117 -20.41 -2.35 -2.41
C ALA A 117 -19.58 -1.15 -1.91
N ILE A 118 -18.55 -1.42 -1.13
CA ILE A 118 -17.63 -0.42 -0.61
C ILE A 118 -16.35 -0.54 -1.43
N ILE A 119 -15.91 0.55 -2.04
CA ILE A 119 -14.63 0.60 -2.74
C ILE A 119 -13.62 1.42 -1.95
N HIS A 120 -12.34 1.11 -2.11
CA HIS A 120 -11.26 1.82 -1.43
C HIS A 120 -10.32 2.45 -2.46
N GLU A 121 -10.15 3.78 -2.35
CA GLU A 121 -9.18 4.52 -3.15
C GLU A 121 -7.94 4.80 -2.30
N SER A 122 -6.81 4.31 -2.79
CA SER A 122 -5.54 4.45 -2.08
C SER A 122 -4.79 5.72 -2.44
N ASP A 123 -4.80 6.11 -3.70
CA ASP A 123 -4.06 7.26 -4.21
C ASP A 123 -4.88 8.55 -4.06
N MET A 124 -4.19 9.69 -4.11
CA MET A 124 -4.85 10.99 -4.01
C MET A 124 -5.79 11.23 -5.20
N THR A 125 -5.46 10.74 -6.38
CA THR A 125 -6.33 10.78 -7.57
C THR A 125 -7.00 9.43 -7.83
N PRO A 126 -8.36 9.39 -7.91
CA PRO A 126 -9.06 8.14 -8.15
C PRO A 126 -8.61 7.42 -9.43
N GLY A 127 -8.22 6.17 -9.29
CA GLY A 127 -7.82 5.30 -10.40
C GLY A 127 -9.00 4.99 -11.33
N LEU A 128 -8.70 4.64 -12.59
CA LEU A 128 -9.75 4.35 -13.60
C LEU A 128 -10.70 3.24 -13.16
N ALA A 129 -10.19 2.19 -12.52
CA ALA A 129 -11.03 1.10 -12.01
C ALA A 129 -12.07 1.61 -11.01
N ASN A 130 -11.64 2.42 -10.03
CA ASN A 130 -12.55 3.01 -9.04
C ASN A 130 -13.52 4.02 -9.68
N LYS A 131 -13.07 4.83 -10.65
CA LYS A 131 -13.98 5.72 -11.41
C LYS A 131 -15.12 4.97 -12.08
N LEU A 132 -14.83 3.82 -12.69
CA LEU A 132 -15.85 2.95 -13.32
C LEU A 132 -16.81 2.32 -12.29
N CYS A 133 -16.36 2.15 -11.04
CA CYS A 133 -17.14 1.58 -9.96
C CYS A 133 -18.02 2.60 -9.20
N LEU A 134 -17.76 3.91 -9.32
CA LEU A 134 -18.39 4.95 -8.50
C LEU A 134 -19.93 4.92 -8.52
N SER A 135 -20.54 4.69 -9.68
CA SER A 135 -22.00 4.63 -9.81
C SER A 135 -22.62 3.43 -9.08
N SER A 136 -21.88 2.32 -9.00
CA SER A 136 -22.30 1.07 -8.36
C SER A 136 -21.86 0.95 -6.91
N ALA A 137 -20.97 1.81 -6.45
CA ALA A 137 -20.48 1.81 -5.09
C ALA A 137 -21.45 2.51 -4.13
N THR A 138 -21.66 1.91 -2.95
CA THR A 138 -22.41 2.49 -1.83
C THR A 138 -21.54 3.52 -1.09
N LYS A 139 -20.29 3.18 -0.79
CA LYS A 139 -19.32 4.06 -0.12
C LYS A 139 -17.95 3.95 -0.78
N VAL A 140 -17.15 4.99 -0.60
CA VAL A 140 -15.77 5.10 -1.09
C VAL A 140 -14.88 5.46 0.08
N CYS A 141 -14.07 4.50 0.54
CA CYS A 141 -13.03 4.74 1.53
C CYS A 141 -11.85 5.46 0.87
N CYS A 142 -11.27 6.45 1.51
CA CYS A 142 -10.17 7.25 1.00
C CYS A 142 -9.03 7.36 2.01
N ASN A 143 -7.79 7.44 1.49
CA ASN A 143 -6.60 7.69 2.31
C ASN A 143 -6.34 9.19 2.52
N PHE A 144 -6.74 10.03 1.57
CA PHE A 144 -6.39 11.44 1.54
C PHE A 144 -7.62 12.34 1.68
N PRO A 145 -7.53 13.42 2.49
CA PRO A 145 -8.62 14.40 2.59
C PRO A 145 -8.97 15.03 1.24
N GLU A 146 -7.97 15.26 0.39
CA GLU A 146 -8.15 15.83 -0.94
C GLU A 146 -8.99 14.92 -1.84
N THR A 147 -8.84 13.60 -1.70
CA THR A 147 -9.66 12.63 -2.43
C THR A 147 -11.12 12.71 -2.03
N VAL A 148 -11.41 12.84 -0.72
CA VAL A 148 -12.78 13.01 -0.21
C VAL A 148 -13.45 14.25 -0.81
N ASN A 149 -12.71 15.35 -0.91
CA ASN A 149 -13.25 16.62 -1.44
C ASN A 149 -13.61 16.54 -2.94
N ASN A 150 -12.99 15.62 -3.67
CA ASN A 150 -13.18 15.43 -5.12
C ASN A 150 -14.18 14.32 -5.49
N LEU A 151 -14.83 13.69 -4.51
CA LEU A 151 -15.81 12.63 -4.67
C LEU A 151 -17.19 13.06 -4.19
N PRO A 152 -18.28 12.34 -4.56
CA PRO A 152 -19.62 12.60 -4.03
C PRO A 152 -19.61 12.54 -2.50
N LYS A 153 -20.10 13.61 -1.86
CA LYS A 153 -20.04 13.78 -0.39
C LYS A 153 -20.83 12.72 0.39
N ASP A 154 -21.88 12.19 -0.22
CA ASP A 154 -22.71 11.11 0.35
C ASP A 154 -22.01 9.76 0.34
N LYS A 155 -20.98 9.60 -0.47
CA LYS A 155 -20.24 8.33 -0.63
C LYS A 155 -18.85 8.34 -0.02
N ALA A 156 -18.13 9.44 -0.09
CA ALA A 156 -16.72 9.51 0.30
C ALA A 156 -16.52 9.56 1.83
N VAL A 157 -15.63 8.71 2.33
CA VAL A 157 -15.28 8.61 3.76
C VAL A 157 -13.76 8.54 3.91
N LEU A 158 -13.20 9.41 4.72
CA LEU A 158 -11.78 9.34 5.08
C LEU A 158 -11.57 8.23 6.11
N THR A 159 -11.04 7.11 5.68
CA THR A 159 -10.81 5.94 6.55
C THR A 159 -9.33 5.63 6.79
N GLY A 160 -8.44 6.13 5.93
CA GLY A 160 -7.09 5.60 5.82
C GLY A 160 -7.08 4.21 5.18
N THR A 161 -5.88 3.59 5.11
CA THR A 161 -5.71 2.23 4.56
C THR A 161 -5.54 1.22 5.69
N PRO A 162 -6.09 0.01 5.58
CA PRO A 162 -5.82 -1.07 6.54
C PRO A 162 -4.31 -1.39 6.59
N ILE A 163 -3.75 -1.32 7.78
CA ILE A 163 -2.34 -1.61 8.04
C ILE A 163 -2.22 -2.98 8.67
N ARG A 164 -1.24 -3.76 8.23
CA ARG A 164 -0.91 -5.06 8.81
C ARG A 164 -0.49 -4.89 10.27
N GLN A 165 -1.18 -5.58 11.17
CA GLN A 165 -0.94 -5.45 12.62
C GLN A 165 0.46 -5.90 13.03
N GLU A 166 1.03 -6.87 12.31
CA GLU A 166 2.39 -7.37 12.55
C GLU A 166 3.44 -6.25 12.47
N LEU A 167 3.22 -5.24 11.63
CA LEU A 167 4.17 -4.13 11.49
C LEU A 167 4.27 -3.28 12.77
N LEU A 168 3.24 -3.29 13.63
CA LEU A 168 3.20 -2.52 14.87
C LEU A 168 3.98 -3.18 16.03
N HIS A 169 4.37 -4.44 15.89
CA HIS A 169 4.91 -5.28 16.97
C HIS A 169 6.34 -5.77 16.71
N GLY A 170 7.17 -4.96 16.05
CA GLY A 170 8.56 -5.32 15.78
C GLY A 170 9.49 -5.23 17.00
N ASN A 171 10.55 -6.03 16.99
CA ASN A 171 11.58 -6.08 18.01
C ASN A 171 12.91 -5.52 17.49
N LYS A 172 13.38 -4.42 18.08
CA LYS A 172 14.63 -3.73 17.70
C LYS A 172 15.87 -4.62 17.84
N GLU A 173 15.93 -5.42 18.89
CA GLU A 173 17.09 -6.25 19.18
C GLU A 173 17.23 -7.41 18.19
N HIS A 174 16.10 -7.99 17.75
CA HIS A 174 16.10 -8.98 16.70
C HIS A 174 16.62 -8.40 15.38
N ALA A 175 16.17 -7.21 14.98
CA ALA A 175 16.66 -6.54 13.77
C ALA A 175 18.14 -6.19 13.88
N ARG A 176 18.60 -5.71 15.05
CA ARG A 176 20.00 -5.37 15.30
C ARG A 176 20.90 -6.60 15.13
N ALA A 177 20.50 -7.72 15.73
CA ALA A 177 21.21 -8.99 15.59
C ALA A 177 21.19 -9.51 14.14
N TYR A 178 20.03 -9.45 13.49
CA TYR A 178 19.86 -9.91 12.10
C TYR A 178 20.72 -9.11 11.10
N CYS A 179 20.84 -7.79 11.31
CA CYS A 179 21.66 -6.90 10.48
C CYS A 179 23.16 -6.91 10.86
N GLY A 180 23.55 -7.58 11.95
CA GLY A 180 24.93 -7.59 12.45
C GLY A 180 25.38 -6.21 12.98
N PHE A 181 24.47 -5.41 13.50
CA PHE A 181 24.79 -4.07 13.98
C PHE A 181 25.26 -4.08 15.43
N THR A 182 26.45 -3.53 15.66
CA THR A 182 27.14 -3.53 16.97
C THR A 182 27.34 -2.16 17.60
N SER A 183 27.05 -1.07 16.85
CA SER A 183 27.20 0.29 17.35
C SER A 183 25.86 0.91 17.74
N ASP A 184 25.90 1.97 18.55
CA ASP A 184 24.69 2.72 18.98
C ASP A 184 24.33 3.87 18.02
N LYS A 185 24.95 3.92 16.83
CA LYS A 185 24.57 4.89 15.82
C LYS A 185 23.10 4.75 15.43
N PRO A 186 22.41 5.86 15.09
CA PRO A 186 21.05 5.81 14.58
C PRO A 186 20.97 4.99 13.29
N VAL A 187 19.80 4.41 13.04
CA VAL A 187 19.57 3.51 11.92
C VAL A 187 18.69 4.18 10.86
N LEU A 188 19.23 4.23 9.64
CA LEU A 188 18.49 4.59 8.44
C LEU A 188 18.02 3.32 7.74
N LEU A 189 16.70 3.21 7.50
CA LEU A 189 16.12 2.19 6.64
C LEU A 189 15.83 2.77 5.24
N VAL A 190 16.32 2.12 4.20
CA VAL A 190 16.03 2.47 2.80
C VAL A 190 15.17 1.37 2.19
N ILE A 191 13.97 1.73 1.72
CA ILE A 191 13.00 0.78 1.14
C ILE A 191 12.32 1.34 -0.10
N GLY A 192 12.62 0.77 -1.26
CA GLY A 192 12.11 1.22 -2.57
C GLY A 192 10.79 0.60 -3.02
N GLY A 193 10.09 -0.16 -2.15
CA GLY A 193 8.93 -0.98 -2.51
C GLY A 193 9.33 -2.35 -3.09
N SER A 194 8.34 -3.19 -3.42
CA SER A 194 8.54 -4.60 -3.82
C SER A 194 9.43 -4.81 -5.04
N LEU A 195 9.44 -3.87 -5.98
CA LEU A 195 10.29 -3.92 -7.17
C LEU A 195 11.67 -3.27 -6.96
N GLY A 196 11.87 -2.62 -5.79
CA GLY A 196 13.03 -1.80 -5.51
C GLY A 196 13.07 -0.53 -6.38
N ALA A 197 13.92 0.43 -6.01
CA ALA A 197 14.08 1.72 -6.67
C ALA A 197 15.53 1.91 -7.09
N ALA A 198 15.88 1.54 -8.34
CA ALA A 198 17.24 1.57 -8.83
C ALA A 198 17.94 2.93 -8.61
N SER A 199 17.26 4.02 -8.98
CA SER A 199 17.79 5.37 -8.81
C SER A 199 18.06 5.72 -7.33
N VAL A 200 17.16 5.34 -6.42
CA VAL A 200 17.37 5.54 -4.96
C VAL A 200 18.55 4.69 -4.48
N ASN A 201 18.60 3.40 -4.89
CA ASN A 201 19.68 2.50 -4.50
C ASN A 201 21.05 3.05 -4.92
N GLU A 202 21.17 3.51 -6.17
CA GLU A 202 22.42 4.06 -6.72
C GLU A 202 22.88 5.32 -5.96
N ASN A 203 21.94 6.26 -5.70
CA ASN A 203 22.27 7.49 -5.01
C ASN A 203 22.62 7.26 -3.53
N VAL A 204 21.91 6.34 -2.85
CA VAL A 204 22.28 5.96 -1.47
C VAL A 204 23.67 5.32 -1.42
N ARG A 205 24.01 4.43 -2.36
CA ARG A 205 25.33 3.79 -2.42
C ARG A 205 26.48 4.78 -2.60
N LYS A 206 26.30 5.82 -3.40
CA LYS A 206 27.31 6.87 -3.60
C LYS A 206 27.67 7.60 -2.31
N ILE A 207 26.71 7.80 -1.42
CA ILE A 207 26.91 8.54 -0.16
C ILE A 207 27.21 7.64 1.04
N LEU A 208 27.25 6.30 0.88
CA LEU A 208 27.52 5.37 1.98
C LEU A 208 28.79 5.72 2.80
N PRO A 209 29.94 6.09 2.19
CA PRO A 209 31.14 6.40 2.96
C PRO A 209 30.93 7.55 3.96
N GLU A 210 30.16 8.55 3.59
CA GLU A 210 29.83 9.67 4.49
C GLU A 210 28.72 9.29 5.47
N LEU A 211 27.70 8.60 4.97
CA LEU A 211 26.53 8.23 5.75
C LEU A 211 26.88 7.28 6.91
N LEU A 212 27.79 6.33 6.68
CA LEU A 212 28.23 5.36 7.69
C LEU A 212 29.10 5.97 8.80
N LYS A 213 29.55 7.20 8.66
CA LYS A 213 30.19 7.93 9.76
C LYS A 213 29.19 8.25 10.88
N GLU A 214 27.92 8.47 10.52
CA GLU A 214 26.86 8.97 11.40
C GLU A 214 25.74 7.96 11.65
N PHE A 215 25.46 7.06 10.70
CA PHE A 215 24.35 6.12 10.72
C PHE A 215 24.83 4.67 10.51
N GLN A 216 23.97 3.74 10.89
CA GLN A 216 23.93 2.39 10.33
C GLN A 216 22.81 2.34 9.30
N VAL A 217 22.98 1.54 8.23
CA VAL A 217 22.03 1.56 7.10
C VAL A 217 21.51 0.15 6.82
N ILE A 218 20.21 -0.01 6.87
CA ILE A 218 19.47 -1.16 6.35
C ILE A 218 18.96 -0.78 4.96
N HIS A 219 19.31 -1.55 3.93
CA HIS A 219 18.93 -1.25 2.56
C HIS A 219 18.16 -2.42 1.92
N ILE A 220 16.83 -2.27 1.75
CA ILE A 220 16.00 -3.23 1.03
C ILE A 220 15.94 -2.80 -0.44
N CYS A 221 16.82 -3.40 -1.23
CA CYS A 221 17.16 -2.97 -2.59
C CYS A 221 16.12 -3.36 -3.65
N GLY A 222 15.36 -4.45 -3.41
CA GLY A 222 14.53 -5.11 -4.41
C GLY A 222 15.25 -6.31 -5.06
N LYS A 223 14.47 -7.23 -5.61
CA LYS A 223 14.97 -8.49 -6.20
C LYS A 223 16.03 -8.25 -7.29
N GLY A 224 17.16 -8.92 -7.18
CA GLY A 224 18.29 -8.82 -8.10
C GLY A 224 19.04 -7.47 -8.08
N LYS A 225 18.89 -6.67 -7.00
CA LYS A 225 19.45 -5.33 -6.92
C LYS A 225 20.41 -5.11 -5.74
N THR A 226 20.76 -6.15 -5.02
CA THR A 226 21.88 -6.12 -4.09
C THR A 226 23.21 -5.97 -4.86
N ASP A 227 24.21 -5.43 -4.21
CA ASP A 227 25.57 -5.29 -4.74
C ASP A 227 26.54 -5.96 -3.76
N GLU A 228 26.88 -7.20 -4.03
CA GLU A 228 27.73 -8.01 -3.15
C GLU A 228 29.18 -7.49 -3.02
N SER A 229 29.61 -6.59 -3.91
CA SER A 229 30.92 -5.95 -3.83
C SER A 229 31.01 -4.95 -2.67
N ILE A 230 29.86 -4.47 -2.17
CA ILE A 230 29.77 -3.49 -1.07
C ILE A 230 29.67 -4.25 0.26
N GLN A 231 30.79 -4.39 0.93
CA GLN A 231 30.88 -5.00 2.27
C GLN A 231 31.45 -3.97 3.25
N LEU A 232 30.59 -3.17 3.86
CA LEU A 232 30.95 -2.09 4.76
C LEU A 232 30.34 -2.33 6.16
N THR A 233 31.13 -2.13 7.20
CA THR A 233 30.64 -2.22 8.58
C THR A 233 29.53 -1.19 8.80
N GLY A 234 28.37 -1.66 9.33
CA GLY A 234 27.20 -0.82 9.55
C GLY A 234 26.28 -0.68 8.32
N TYR A 235 26.54 -1.41 7.24
CA TYR A 235 25.66 -1.50 6.07
C TYR A 235 25.17 -2.93 5.87
N ALA A 236 23.85 -3.11 5.90
CA ALA A 236 23.20 -4.38 5.63
C ALA A 236 22.22 -4.22 4.46
N GLN A 237 22.35 -5.03 3.41
CA GLN A 237 21.49 -4.97 2.23
C GLN A 237 20.75 -6.28 1.99
N TYR A 238 19.52 -6.18 1.52
CA TYR A 238 18.61 -7.30 1.27
C TYR A 238 17.85 -7.09 -0.03
N GLU A 239 17.61 -8.16 -0.78
CA GLU A 239 16.71 -8.08 -1.94
C GLU A 239 15.27 -7.84 -1.52
N TYR A 240 14.83 -8.62 -0.55
CA TYR A 240 13.45 -8.61 -0.05
C TYR A 240 13.44 -9.10 1.40
N VAL A 241 12.57 -8.51 2.20
CA VAL A 241 12.39 -8.89 3.60
C VAL A 241 10.89 -8.98 3.88
N GLN A 242 10.46 -10.00 4.57
CA GLN A 242 9.05 -10.21 4.93
C GLN A 242 8.87 -10.36 6.43
N GLU A 243 9.38 -11.41 7.04
CA GLU A 243 9.22 -11.71 8.47
C GLU A 243 9.97 -10.72 9.36
N GLN A 244 11.15 -10.26 8.93
CA GLN A 244 11.99 -9.33 9.69
C GLN A 244 11.61 -7.86 9.47
N LEU A 245 10.69 -7.56 8.55
CA LEU A 245 10.32 -6.17 8.22
C LEU A 245 9.76 -5.39 9.41
N PRO A 246 8.87 -5.96 10.26
CA PRO A 246 8.42 -5.28 11.48
C PRO A 246 9.57 -4.90 12.41
N ASP A 247 10.54 -5.81 12.59
CA ASP A 247 11.70 -5.60 13.46
C ASP A 247 12.61 -4.50 12.90
N MET A 248 12.82 -4.49 11.58
CA MET A 248 13.58 -3.44 10.90
C MET A 248 12.91 -2.07 11.01
N PHE A 249 11.57 -2.01 10.87
CA PHE A 249 10.84 -0.77 11.15
C PHE A 249 10.97 -0.35 12.61
N ALA A 250 10.89 -1.29 13.55
CA ALA A 250 11.07 -0.97 14.97
C ALA A 250 12.46 -0.37 15.24
N LEU A 251 13.52 -0.92 14.61
CA LEU A 251 14.90 -0.47 14.78
C LEU A 251 15.17 0.89 14.10
N ALA A 252 14.55 1.16 12.94
CA ALA A 252 14.81 2.36 12.16
C ALA A 252 14.43 3.65 12.88
N ASP A 253 15.36 4.61 12.95
CA ASP A 253 15.11 5.97 13.42
C ASP A 253 14.52 6.86 12.36
N VAL A 254 14.97 6.71 11.11
CA VAL A 254 14.48 7.42 9.92
C VAL A 254 14.39 6.47 8.73
N VAL A 255 13.51 6.78 7.79
CA VAL A 255 13.25 5.93 6.63
C VAL A 255 13.34 6.73 5.33
N ILE A 256 14.00 6.18 4.30
CA ILE A 256 13.87 6.64 2.91
C ILE A 256 12.92 5.69 2.19
N SER A 257 11.90 6.23 1.53
CA SER A 257 10.93 5.42 0.78
C SER A 257 10.44 6.09 -0.49
N ARG A 258 9.91 5.29 -1.41
CA ARG A 258 9.01 5.80 -2.46
C ARG A 258 7.66 6.21 -1.86
N ALA A 259 6.92 7.07 -2.56
CA ALA A 259 5.63 7.60 -2.10
C ALA A 259 4.42 6.79 -2.61
N GLY A 260 4.52 5.46 -2.62
CA GLY A 260 3.36 4.60 -2.87
C GLY A 260 2.36 4.70 -1.72
N ALA A 261 1.08 4.86 -2.03
CA ALA A 261 0.04 5.19 -1.05
C ALA A 261 -0.01 4.25 0.17
N ASN A 262 0.15 2.94 -0.01
CA ASN A 262 0.14 2.01 1.12
C ASN A 262 1.41 2.17 1.99
N ALA A 263 2.58 2.30 1.35
CA ALA A 263 3.85 2.43 2.07
C ALA A 263 3.88 3.68 2.95
N ILE A 264 3.43 4.82 2.43
CA ILE A 264 3.40 6.06 3.23
C ILE A 264 2.37 6.00 4.37
N CYS A 265 1.24 5.29 4.18
CA CYS A 265 0.28 5.04 5.24
C CYS A 265 0.85 4.11 6.31
N GLU A 266 1.63 3.08 5.93
CA GLU A 266 2.36 2.22 6.88
C GLU A 266 3.36 3.04 7.70
N LEU A 267 4.15 3.91 7.05
CA LEU A 267 5.11 4.79 7.74
C LEU A 267 4.41 5.74 8.72
N ALA A 268 3.27 6.31 8.32
CA ALA A 268 2.49 7.18 9.20
C ALA A 268 1.91 6.42 10.40
N ALA A 269 1.35 5.23 10.19
CA ALA A 269 0.85 4.39 11.28
C ALA A 269 1.95 3.97 12.28
N LEU A 270 3.16 3.75 11.77
CA LEU A 270 4.34 3.45 12.59
C LEU A 270 4.99 4.71 13.20
N SER A 271 4.48 5.91 12.90
CA SER A 271 5.08 7.19 13.26
C SER A 271 6.57 7.27 12.89
N LYS A 272 6.96 6.73 11.73
CA LYS A 272 8.35 6.70 11.26
C LYS A 272 8.68 7.98 10.49
N PRO A 273 9.59 8.82 10.99
CA PRO A 273 10.12 9.97 10.26
C PRO A 273 10.66 9.51 8.91
N ASN A 274 10.23 10.14 7.84
CA ASN A 274 10.53 9.61 6.52
C ASN A 274 10.84 10.71 5.49
N LEU A 275 11.81 10.38 4.61
CA LEU A 275 12.13 11.12 3.40
C LEU A 275 11.49 10.37 2.22
N LEU A 276 10.50 11.00 1.61
CA LEU A 276 9.85 10.45 0.43
C LEU A 276 10.57 10.91 -0.84
N ILE A 277 10.96 9.94 -1.64
CA ILE A 277 11.50 10.16 -2.99
C ILE A 277 10.46 9.61 -3.96
N PRO A 278 9.48 10.43 -4.41
CA PRO A 278 8.43 9.97 -5.30
C PRO A 278 9.00 9.57 -6.65
N LEU A 279 8.35 8.62 -7.31
CA LEU A 279 8.71 8.23 -8.68
C LEU A 279 8.45 9.42 -9.61
N SER A 280 9.42 9.73 -10.45
CA SER A 280 9.37 10.83 -11.42
C SER A 280 8.09 10.82 -12.28
N ALA A 281 7.58 12.00 -12.60
CA ALA A 281 6.45 12.15 -13.52
C ALA A 281 6.76 11.61 -14.93
N LYS A 282 8.04 11.54 -15.30
CA LYS A 282 8.49 10.93 -16.57
C LYS A 282 8.31 9.40 -16.59
N ALA A 283 8.41 8.77 -15.42
CA ALA A 283 8.31 7.31 -15.26
C ALA A 283 6.92 6.86 -14.75
N SER A 284 6.06 7.80 -14.34
CA SER A 284 4.75 7.49 -13.73
C SER A 284 3.68 8.49 -14.17
N ARG A 285 2.48 8.37 -13.59
CA ARG A 285 1.38 9.33 -13.77
C ARG A 285 1.46 10.53 -12.81
N GLY A 286 2.50 10.59 -11.99
CA GLY A 286 2.63 11.60 -10.94
C GLY A 286 1.84 11.31 -9.66
N ASP A 287 1.15 10.17 -9.57
CA ASP A 287 0.36 9.81 -8.39
C ASP A 287 1.22 9.85 -7.10
N GLN A 288 2.48 9.33 -7.19
CA GLN A 288 3.40 9.35 -6.04
C GLN A 288 3.83 10.76 -5.64
N ILE A 289 4.00 11.68 -6.59
CA ILE A 289 4.33 13.08 -6.31
C ILE A 289 3.18 13.72 -5.53
N LEU A 290 1.94 13.51 -5.98
CA LEU A 290 0.76 14.04 -5.30
C LEU A 290 0.59 13.45 -3.89
N ASN A 291 0.78 12.14 -3.73
CA ASN A 291 0.75 11.46 -2.44
C ASN A 291 1.81 12.04 -1.49
N ALA A 292 3.07 12.21 -1.96
CA ALA A 292 4.17 12.77 -1.18
C ALA A 292 3.87 14.20 -0.74
N ARG A 293 3.40 15.06 -1.65
CA ARG A 293 3.05 16.46 -1.34
C ARG A 293 1.88 16.58 -0.36
N SER A 294 0.91 15.64 -0.38
CA SER A 294 -0.15 15.60 0.62
C SER A 294 0.42 15.30 2.02
N PHE A 295 1.31 14.32 2.14
CA PHE A 295 1.94 13.97 3.41
C PHE A 295 2.90 15.06 3.91
N GLU A 296 3.60 15.75 3.01
CA GLU A 296 4.43 16.91 3.34
C GLU A 296 3.59 18.04 3.94
N ARG A 297 2.45 18.41 3.30
CA ARG A 297 1.54 19.44 3.82
C ARG A 297 0.95 19.09 5.19
N GLN A 298 0.75 17.80 5.47
CA GLN A 298 0.30 17.31 6.78
C GLN A 298 1.42 17.28 7.83
N GLY A 299 2.67 17.56 7.43
CA GLY A 299 3.84 17.50 8.31
C GLY A 299 4.30 16.07 8.65
N TYR A 300 3.85 15.06 7.88
CA TYR A 300 4.18 13.65 8.13
C TYR A 300 5.49 13.21 7.49
N SER A 301 5.91 13.89 6.42
CA SER A 301 7.06 13.50 5.61
C SER A 301 7.87 14.70 5.15
N MET A 302 9.16 14.47 4.94
CA MET A 302 10.00 15.32 4.10
C MET A 302 9.98 14.77 2.68
N VAL A 303 10.06 15.63 1.66
CA VAL A 303 10.03 15.23 0.25
C VAL A 303 11.29 15.74 -0.46
N LEU A 304 11.92 14.88 -1.23
CA LEU A 304 12.99 15.21 -2.17
C LEU A 304 12.62 14.60 -3.53
N GLU A 305 12.43 15.43 -4.56
CA GLU A 305 12.07 14.93 -5.88
C GLU A 305 13.25 14.21 -6.52
N GLU A 306 12.97 13.17 -7.30
CA GLU A 306 14.00 12.29 -7.88
C GLU A 306 14.96 13.05 -8.78
N GLU A 307 14.48 14.10 -9.45
CA GLU A 307 15.26 14.98 -10.31
C GLU A 307 16.19 15.95 -9.55
N GLU A 308 15.94 16.15 -8.26
CA GLU A 308 16.72 17.06 -7.40
C GLU A 308 17.81 16.32 -6.60
N ILE A 309 17.90 15.00 -6.77
CA ILE A 309 18.87 14.18 -6.00
C ILE A 309 20.29 14.46 -6.51
N THR A 310 21.11 14.93 -5.60
CA THR A 310 22.57 14.96 -5.65
C THR A 310 23.11 14.29 -4.39
N GLU A 311 24.39 13.94 -4.36
CA GLU A 311 25.03 13.40 -3.14
C GLU A 311 24.86 14.37 -1.97
N ALA A 312 25.06 15.65 -2.20
CA ALA A 312 24.93 16.71 -1.19
C ALA A 312 23.49 16.85 -0.71
N SER A 313 22.50 17.00 -1.62
CA SER A 313 21.08 17.21 -1.25
C SER A 313 20.51 16.00 -0.51
N LEU A 314 20.87 14.78 -0.91
CA LEU A 314 20.40 13.57 -0.24
C LEU A 314 20.97 13.46 1.18
N LEU A 315 22.28 13.68 1.35
CA LEU A 315 22.93 13.62 2.66
C LEU A 315 22.40 14.71 3.61
N GLU A 316 22.21 15.94 3.11
CA GLU A 316 21.62 17.04 3.87
C GLU A 316 20.17 16.73 4.29
N ALA A 317 19.34 16.19 3.38
CA ALA A 317 17.97 15.84 3.67
C ALA A 317 17.88 14.74 4.76
N ILE A 318 18.76 13.72 4.72
CA ILE A 318 18.79 12.66 5.75
C ILE A 318 19.17 13.25 7.11
N ARG A 319 20.22 14.06 7.17
CA ARG A 319 20.65 14.73 8.41
C ARG A 319 19.57 15.60 9.00
N LYS A 320 18.93 16.44 8.18
CA LYS A 320 17.83 17.32 8.59
C LYS A 320 16.63 16.50 9.08
N LEU A 321 16.24 15.47 8.36
CA LEU A 321 15.16 14.58 8.79
C LEU A 321 15.43 13.98 10.18
N TYR A 322 16.66 13.48 10.40
CA TYR A 322 17.04 12.92 11.70
C TYR A 322 17.03 13.99 12.81
N GLN A 323 17.53 15.19 12.56
CA GLN A 323 17.50 16.29 13.52
C GLN A 323 16.08 16.69 13.88
N GLU A 324 15.19 16.78 12.90
CA GLU A 324 13.79 17.19 13.06
C GLU A 324 12.83 16.01 13.35
N ARG A 325 13.29 14.79 13.55
CA ARG A 325 12.46 13.57 13.60
C ARG A 325 11.30 13.65 14.57
N ASN A 326 11.50 14.28 15.72
CA ASN A 326 10.45 14.41 16.74
C ASN A 326 9.24 15.23 16.26
N LYS A 327 9.44 16.19 15.37
CA LYS A 327 8.38 16.99 14.73
C LYS A 327 7.48 16.08 13.87
N TYR A 328 8.08 15.19 13.06
CA TYR A 328 7.33 14.27 12.20
C TYR A 328 6.60 13.23 13.04
N ILE A 329 7.24 12.67 14.07
CA ILE A 329 6.61 11.74 15.02
C ILE A 329 5.38 12.38 15.67
N ALA A 330 5.51 13.61 16.19
CA ALA A 330 4.41 14.31 16.83
C ALA A 330 3.24 14.56 15.87
N ALA A 331 3.53 15.00 14.62
CA ALA A 331 2.51 15.26 13.61
C ALA A 331 1.75 13.96 13.23
N MET A 332 2.46 12.85 12.97
CA MET A 332 1.84 11.56 12.65
C MET A 332 1.03 11.00 13.82
N SER A 333 1.53 11.13 15.06
CA SER A 333 0.81 10.65 16.26
C SER A 333 -0.46 11.46 16.55
N ALA A 334 -0.49 12.74 16.20
CA ALA A 334 -1.68 13.59 16.30
C ALA A 334 -2.71 13.29 15.20
N GLY A 335 -2.26 12.79 14.05
CA GLY A 335 -3.11 12.35 12.96
C GLY A 335 -3.79 11.03 13.34
N LYS A 336 -5.11 11.04 13.57
CA LYS A 336 -5.92 9.92 14.10
C LYS A 336 -6.08 8.70 13.18
N ASN A 337 -5.14 8.42 12.28
CA ASN A 337 -5.26 7.36 11.25
C ASN A 337 -4.94 5.93 11.76
N LEU A 338 -4.76 5.72 13.08
CA LEU A 338 -4.38 4.42 13.65
C LEU A 338 -5.50 3.37 13.65
N ASN A 339 -6.75 3.74 13.40
CA ASN A 339 -7.89 2.83 13.48
C ASN A 339 -8.58 2.57 12.13
N SER A 340 -7.85 2.64 11.01
CA SER A 340 -8.42 2.43 9.67
C SER A 340 -9.18 1.09 9.53
N ILE A 341 -8.68 0.01 10.13
CA ILE A 341 -9.36 -1.30 10.14
C ILE A 341 -10.71 -1.18 10.82
N GLN A 342 -10.77 -0.61 12.02
CA GLN A 342 -12.03 -0.48 12.77
C GLN A 342 -13.02 0.47 12.06
N HIS A 343 -12.53 1.58 11.48
CA HIS A 343 -13.38 2.49 10.70
C HIS A 343 -14.01 1.78 9.49
N ILE A 344 -13.22 0.99 8.76
CA ILE A 344 -13.73 0.25 7.59
C ILE A 344 -14.69 -0.85 8.03
N VAL A 345 -14.40 -1.59 9.09
CA VAL A 345 -15.31 -2.62 9.62
C VAL A 345 -16.63 -2.01 10.08
N ASN A 346 -16.61 -0.88 10.79
CA ASN A 346 -17.82 -0.17 11.18
C ASN A 346 -18.65 0.28 9.96
N LEU A 347 -17.98 0.84 8.94
CA LEU A 347 -18.63 1.25 7.70
C LEU A 347 -19.25 0.06 6.94
N ILE A 348 -18.61 -1.10 6.98
CA ILE A 348 -19.16 -2.35 6.43
C ILE A 348 -20.44 -2.74 7.17
N GLU A 349 -20.43 -2.69 8.51
CA GLU A 349 -21.61 -2.99 9.33
C GLU A 349 -22.76 -2.03 9.04
N GLU A 350 -22.50 -0.73 8.97
CA GLU A 350 -23.48 0.30 8.63
C GLU A 350 -24.13 0.03 7.27
N CYS A 351 -23.34 -0.29 6.24
CA CYS A 351 -23.85 -0.54 4.90
C CYS A 351 -24.70 -1.82 4.78
N ILE A 352 -24.54 -2.79 5.67
CA ILE A 352 -25.38 -4.01 5.67
C ILE A 352 -26.75 -3.72 6.28
N HIS A 353 -26.83 -2.77 7.21
CA HIS A 353 -28.06 -2.45 7.95
C HIS A 353 -28.87 -1.29 7.34
N SER A 354 -28.32 -0.62 6.31
CA SER A 354 -29.00 0.44 5.54
C SER A 354 -29.85 -0.16 4.43
#